data_32fe56e2f6ea8668a8a8bc35b485905a
#
_entry.id   32fe56e2f6ea8668a8a8bc35b485905a
#
_cell.length_a   1.000
_cell.length_b   1.000
_cell.length_c   1.000
_cell.angle_alpha   90.00
_cell.angle_beta   90.00
_cell.angle_gamma   90.00
#
_symmetry.space_group_name_H-M   'P 1'
#
loop_
_entity.id
_entity.type
_entity.pdbx_description
1 polymer ?
#
loop_
_entity_poly.entity_id
_entity_poly.type
_entity_poly.pdbx_seq_one_letter_code
_entity_poly.pdbx_strand_id
1 'polypeptide(L)'
;MFRVLSAVLALTLATPALADFARVDDRDHFMSLVEGRDLTRLGIKLNVGASEISGSAFGSPVKGAWTWRDGYFCRSLYWGGDNLGDNCQAVDVRGNTIRFTSDRGAGQSAELTLR
;
A
#
# COMPACT_ATOMS: atom_id res chain seq x y z
N MET A 1 -36.43 -43.85 -32.53
CA MET A 1 -36.15 -43.53 -31.13
C MET A 1 -35.16 -42.38 -31.09
N PHE A 2 -35.64 -41.16 -30.83
CA PHE A 2 -34.79 -39.99 -30.74
C PHE A 2 -34.47 -39.74 -29.26
N ARG A 3 -33.19 -39.86 -28.87
CA ARG A 3 -32.75 -39.42 -27.57
C ARG A 3 -32.44 -37.93 -27.64
N VAL A 4 -33.24 -37.12 -26.97
CA VAL A 4 -32.92 -35.71 -26.76
C VAL A 4 -31.91 -35.63 -25.61
N LEU A 5 -30.64 -35.38 -25.95
CA LEU A 5 -29.62 -35.01 -24.95
C LEU A 5 -29.87 -33.53 -24.59
N SER A 6 -30.54 -33.34 -23.47
CA SER A 6 -30.59 -31.99 -22.87
C SER A 6 -29.21 -31.70 -22.28
N ALA A 7 -28.43 -30.93 -23.04
CA ALA A 7 -27.20 -30.35 -22.47
C ALA A 7 -27.63 -29.29 -21.45
N VAL A 8 -27.52 -29.60 -20.19
CA VAL A 8 -27.65 -28.60 -19.14
C VAL A 8 -26.37 -27.74 -19.16
N LEU A 9 -26.48 -26.55 -19.73
CA LEU A 9 -25.42 -25.56 -19.68
C LEU A 9 -25.37 -25.02 -18.24
N ALA A 10 -24.45 -25.54 -17.42
CA ALA A 10 -24.20 -24.98 -16.12
C ALA A 10 -23.49 -23.64 -16.30
N LEU A 11 -24.24 -22.54 -16.19
CA LEU A 11 -23.65 -21.21 -16.08
C LEU A 11 -22.96 -21.13 -14.70
N THR A 12 -21.66 -21.36 -14.68
CA THR A 12 -20.85 -20.98 -13.51
C THR A 12 -20.66 -19.47 -13.53
N LEU A 13 -21.40 -18.78 -12.67
CA LEU A 13 -21.13 -17.38 -12.36
C LEU A 13 -19.80 -17.33 -11.60
N ALA A 14 -18.70 -17.04 -12.33
CA ALA A 14 -17.44 -16.72 -11.70
C ALA A 14 -17.61 -15.35 -11.03
N THR A 15 -17.72 -15.30 -9.71
CA THR A 15 -17.52 -14.06 -8.95
C THR A 15 -16.08 -13.61 -9.15
N PRO A 16 -15.82 -12.34 -9.59
CA PRO A 16 -14.47 -11.87 -9.65
C PRO A 16 -13.87 -11.93 -8.24
N ALA A 17 -12.83 -12.75 -8.08
CA ALA A 17 -12.05 -12.77 -6.86
C ALA A 17 -11.44 -11.38 -6.68
N LEU A 18 -11.61 -10.77 -5.49
CA LEU A 18 -10.87 -9.58 -5.13
C LEU A 18 -9.38 -9.94 -5.18
N ALA A 19 -8.59 -9.14 -5.91
CA ALA A 19 -7.15 -9.32 -5.95
C ALA A 19 -6.58 -9.21 -4.53
N ASP A 20 -5.76 -10.16 -4.14
CA ASP A 20 -5.02 -10.10 -2.89
C ASP A 20 -3.95 -9.01 -2.95
N PHE A 21 -3.52 -8.54 -1.78
CA PHE A 21 -2.35 -7.69 -1.69
C PHE A 21 -1.12 -8.45 -2.18
N ALA A 22 -0.34 -7.80 -3.02
CA ALA A 22 0.94 -8.30 -3.49
C ALA A 22 2.08 -7.56 -2.81
N ARG A 23 3.09 -8.29 -2.35
CA ARG A 23 4.27 -7.70 -1.72
C ARG A 23 5.06 -6.86 -2.71
N VAL A 24 5.45 -5.66 -2.27
CA VAL A 24 6.43 -4.82 -2.95
C VAL A 24 7.78 -5.08 -2.30
N ASP A 25 8.71 -5.70 -2.99
CA ASP A 25 9.97 -6.21 -2.43
C ASP A 25 11.23 -5.49 -2.91
N ASP A 26 11.11 -4.56 -3.88
CA ASP A 26 12.23 -3.76 -4.35
C ASP A 26 11.91 -2.27 -4.43
N ARG A 27 12.96 -1.45 -4.39
CA ARG A 27 12.87 0.01 -4.38
C ARG A 27 12.25 0.57 -5.66
N ASP A 28 12.62 0.05 -6.81
CA ASP A 28 12.17 0.58 -8.10
C ASP A 28 10.68 0.35 -8.29
N HIS A 29 10.18 -0.81 -7.92
CA HIS A 29 8.75 -1.09 -7.90
C HIS A 29 8.02 -0.13 -6.95
N PHE A 30 8.53 0.05 -5.74
CA PHE A 30 7.96 1.00 -4.77
C PHE A 30 7.89 2.43 -5.33
N MET A 31 8.98 2.93 -5.90
CA MET A 31 9.03 4.25 -6.51
C MET A 31 8.03 4.40 -7.66
N SER A 32 7.87 3.38 -8.48
CA SER A 32 6.88 3.40 -9.58
C SER A 32 5.45 3.57 -9.09
N LEU A 33 5.15 3.14 -7.87
CA LEU A 33 3.82 3.26 -7.26
C LEU A 33 3.58 4.64 -6.64
N VAL A 34 4.58 5.21 -5.99
CA VAL A 34 4.41 6.42 -5.17
C VAL A 34 4.86 7.70 -5.87
N GLU A 35 5.70 7.62 -6.88
CA GLU A 35 6.24 8.79 -7.56
C GLU A 35 5.14 9.64 -8.19
N GLY A 36 5.12 10.94 -7.86
CA GLY A 36 4.15 11.89 -8.37
C GLY A 36 2.72 11.67 -7.89
N ARG A 37 2.51 10.85 -6.89
CA ARG A 37 1.19 10.56 -6.33
C ARG A 37 1.05 11.04 -4.90
N ASP A 38 -0.17 11.36 -4.52
CA ASP A 38 -0.55 11.57 -3.14
C ASP A 38 -0.96 10.23 -2.52
N LEU A 39 -0.49 9.97 -1.30
CA LEU A 39 -0.95 8.85 -0.49
C LEU A 39 -1.96 9.41 0.50
N THR A 40 -3.23 9.01 0.36
CA THR A 40 -4.32 9.63 1.10
C THR A 40 -5.10 8.64 1.96
N ARG A 41 -5.55 9.15 3.06
CA ARG A 41 -6.54 8.55 3.96
C ARG A 41 -7.29 9.70 4.62
N LEU A 42 -8.43 9.43 5.25
CA LEU A 42 -9.20 10.48 5.92
C LEU A 42 -8.32 11.29 6.88
N GLY A 43 -8.16 12.59 6.58
CA GLY A 43 -7.32 13.51 7.36
C GLY A 43 -5.82 13.41 7.08
N ILE A 44 -5.39 12.55 6.16
CA ILE A 44 -3.97 12.31 5.85
C ILE A 44 -3.72 12.49 4.36
N LYS A 45 -2.66 13.23 4.04
CA LYS A 45 -2.13 13.37 2.69
C LYS A 45 -0.62 13.39 2.75
N LEU A 46 0.02 12.39 2.18
CA LEU A 46 1.47 12.23 2.19
C LEU A 46 2.02 12.18 0.77
N ASN A 47 3.25 12.66 0.62
CA ASN A 47 4.05 12.51 -0.59
C ASN A 47 5.35 11.81 -0.24
N VAL A 48 5.72 10.84 -1.04
CA VAL A 48 6.97 10.08 -0.87
C VAL A 48 7.88 10.43 -2.04
N GLY A 49 8.91 11.20 -1.77
CA GLY A 49 9.97 11.53 -2.73
C GLY A 49 11.06 10.45 -2.75
N ALA A 50 12.15 10.72 -3.47
CA ALA A 50 13.25 9.77 -3.63
C ALA A 50 13.94 9.37 -2.32
N SER A 51 13.89 10.23 -1.30
CA SER A 51 14.50 9.97 0.02
C SER A 51 13.74 10.63 1.17
N GLU A 52 12.68 11.38 0.89
CA GLU A 52 11.96 12.16 1.90
C GLU A 52 10.47 11.87 1.87
N ILE A 53 9.85 12.01 3.04
CA ILE A 53 8.41 11.95 3.23
C ILE A 53 7.96 13.34 3.67
N SER A 54 6.88 13.84 3.07
CA SER A 54 6.27 15.11 3.43
C SER A 54 4.76 15.03 3.38
N GLY A 55 4.09 16.01 3.92
CA GLY A 55 2.64 16.11 3.87
C GLY A 55 2.03 16.57 5.17
N SER A 56 0.80 16.14 5.43
CA SER A 56 0.07 16.51 6.63
C SER A 56 -0.82 15.37 7.12
N ALA A 57 -1.05 15.34 8.41
CA ALA A 57 -2.01 14.45 9.05
C ALA A 57 -2.76 15.22 10.14
N PHE A 58 -4.08 15.26 10.04
CA PHE A 58 -4.96 15.93 11.00
C PHE A 58 -4.56 17.38 11.28
N GLY A 59 -4.16 18.11 10.23
CA GLY A 59 -3.77 19.51 10.30
C GLY A 59 -2.32 19.79 10.72
N SER A 60 -1.54 18.76 11.09
CA SER A 60 -0.13 18.91 11.48
C SER A 60 0.80 18.39 10.40
N PRO A 61 1.97 19.04 10.20
CA PRO A 61 2.92 18.62 9.19
C PRO A 61 3.52 17.24 9.50
N VAL A 62 3.70 16.46 8.46
CA VAL A 62 4.43 15.18 8.51
C VAL A 62 5.71 15.33 7.72
N LYS A 63 6.84 14.96 8.32
CA LYS A 63 8.16 14.97 7.68
C LYS A 63 8.91 13.71 8.07
N GLY A 64 9.70 13.21 7.14
CA GLY A 64 10.55 12.06 7.40
C GLY A 64 11.55 11.83 6.29
N ALA A 65 12.37 10.83 6.51
CA ALA A 65 13.33 10.33 5.53
C ALA A 65 13.19 8.81 5.45
N TRP A 66 13.54 8.24 4.30
CA TRP A 66 13.44 6.81 4.11
C TRP A 66 14.55 6.25 3.24
N THR A 67 14.81 4.98 3.46
CA THR A 67 15.67 4.16 2.61
C THR A 67 14.97 2.82 2.37
N TRP A 68 15.32 2.16 1.28
CA TRP A 68 14.88 0.78 1.03
C TRP A 68 15.99 -0.17 1.43
N ARG A 69 15.72 -1.07 2.38
CA ARG A 69 16.70 -2.01 2.93
C ARG A 69 16.08 -3.38 3.10
N ASP A 70 16.75 -4.40 2.57
CA ASP A 70 16.37 -5.81 2.74
C ASP A 70 14.91 -6.11 2.37
N GLY A 71 14.38 -5.37 1.37
CA GLY A 71 12.99 -5.53 0.95
C GLY A 71 11.98 -4.74 1.78
N TYR A 72 12.43 -3.80 2.62
CA TYR A 72 11.57 -3.01 3.49
C TYR A 72 11.74 -1.51 3.29
N PHE A 73 10.64 -0.80 3.50
CA PHE A 73 10.60 0.66 3.58
C PHE A 73 11.00 1.08 4.99
N CYS A 74 12.24 1.51 5.17
CA CYS A 74 12.79 1.92 6.45
C CYS A 74 12.74 3.44 6.57
N ARG A 75 11.98 3.96 7.53
CA ARG A 75 11.71 5.39 7.62
C ARG A 75 11.87 5.94 9.04
N SER A 76 12.28 7.21 9.12
CA SER A 76 12.04 8.09 10.26
C SER A 76 10.78 8.90 9.99
N LEU A 77 10.07 9.33 11.01
CA LEU A 77 8.85 10.09 10.84
C LEU A 77 8.62 11.04 12.00
N TYR A 78 8.28 12.27 11.66
CA TYR A 78 7.86 13.31 12.59
C TYR A 78 6.44 13.74 12.24
N TRP A 79 5.60 13.86 13.23
CA TRP A 79 4.24 14.40 13.10
C TRP A 79 4.13 15.63 14.01
N GLY A 80 4.05 16.84 13.42
CA GLY A 80 4.21 18.06 14.17
C GLY A 80 5.56 18.08 14.88
N GLY A 81 5.55 18.27 16.20
CA GLY A 81 6.75 18.18 17.03
C GLY A 81 7.09 16.79 17.56
N ASP A 82 6.26 15.78 17.25
CA ASP A 82 6.41 14.44 17.80
C ASP A 82 7.27 13.55 16.91
N ASN A 83 8.31 12.97 17.50
CA ASN A 83 9.15 11.96 16.86
C ASN A 83 8.46 10.59 17.00
N LEU A 84 8.00 10.03 15.88
CA LEU A 84 7.36 8.71 15.84
C LEU A 84 8.38 7.56 15.75
N GLY A 85 9.66 7.87 15.72
CA GLY A 85 10.74 6.89 15.68
C GLY A 85 11.00 6.32 14.30
N ASP A 86 11.97 5.42 14.25
CA ASP A 86 12.37 4.71 13.06
C ASP A 86 11.67 3.36 13.00
N ASN A 87 11.26 2.95 11.80
CA ASN A 87 10.65 1.64 11.59
C ASN A 87 10.88 1.16 10.16
N CYS A 88 11.14 -0.14 10.01
CA CYS A 88 11.19 -0.79 8.73
C CYS A 88 9.85 -1.49 8.47
N GLN A 89 9.17 -1.12 7.41
CA GLN A 89 7.82 -1.55 7.10
C GLN A 89 7.78 -2.46 5.89
N ALA A 90 6.97 -3.50 5.96
CA ALA A 90 6.59 -4.27 4.79
C ALA A 90 5.58 -3.47 3.97
N VAL A 91 5.73 -3.46 2.65
CA VAL A 91 4.84 -2.74 1.73
C VAL A 91 4.13 -3.75 0.85
N ASP A 92 2.81 -3.60 0.76
CA ASP A 92 1.96 -4.40 -0.11
C ASP A 92 1.05 -3.46 -0.92
N VAL A 93 0.64 -3.89 -2.10
CA VAL A 93 -0.24 -3.12 -2.99
C VAL A 93 -1.38 -3.98 -3.52
N ARG A 94 -2.54 -3.36 -3.64
CA ARG A 94 -3.72 -3.93 -4.30
C ARG A 94 -4.46 -2.81 -5.02
N GLY A 95 -4.39 -2.83 -6.36
CA GLY A 95 -4.96 -1.73 -7.15
C GLY A 95 -4.36 -0.38 -6.74
N ASN A 96 -5.20 0.56 -6.33
CA ASN A 96 -4.80 1.89 -5.86
C ASN A 96 -4.58 1.97 -4.34
N THR A 97 -4.58 0.84 -3.64
CA THR A 97 -4.36 0.79 -2.20
C THR A 97 -2.96 0.30 -1.91
N ILE A 98 -2.20 1.08 -1.15
CA ILE A 98 -0.88 0.71 -0.64
C ILE A 98 -0.98 0.50 0.87
N ARG A 99 -0.38 -0.58 1.36
CA ARG A 99 -0.39 -0.93 2.78
C ARG A 99 1.02 -0.98 3.33
N PHE A 100 1.24 -0.28 4.43
CA PHE A 100 2.47 -0.31 5.19
C PHE A 100 2.24 -1.06 6.49
N THR A 101 3.04 -2.08 6.75
CA THR A 101 2.94 -2.87 7.99
C THR A 101 4.24 -2.75 8.77
N SER A 102 4.15 -2.16 9.96
CA SER A 102 5.29 -1.91 10.84
C SER A 102 5.99 -3.21 11.29
N ASP A 103 7.19 -3.05 11.83
CA ASP A 103 7.98 -4.15 12.39
C ASP A 103 8.22 -5.28 11.39
N ARG A 104 8.60 -4.91 10.16
CA ARG A 104 8.85 -5.83 9.06
C ARG A 104 7.67 -6.77 8.77
N GLY A 105 6.46 -6.25 8.92
CA GLY A 105 5.22 -7.00 8.65
C GLY A 105 4.60 -7.66 9.88
N ALA A 106 5.22 -7.57 11.06
CA ALA A 106 4.71 -8.17 12.28
C ALA A 106 3.85 -7.23 13.13
N GLY A 107 3.85 -5.94 12.82
CA GLY A 107 3.16 -4.90 13.60
C GLY A 107 1.84 -4.45 13.00
N GLN A 108 1.46 -3.22 13.31
CA GLN A 108 0.23 -2.61 12.82
C GLN A 108 0.36 -2.21 11.36
N SER A 109 -0.75 -2.29 10.64
CA SER A 109 -0.86 -1.87 9.24
C SER A 109 -1.63 -0.58 9.09
N ALA A 110 -1.22 0.22 8.09
CA ALA A 110 -1.96 1.38 7.61
C ALA A 110 -2.16 1.26 6.09
N GLU A 111 -3.39 1.45 5.63
CA GLU A 111 -3.73 1.46 4.22
C GLU A 111 -4.00 2.88 3.75
N LEU A 112 -3.41 3.24 2.62
CA LEU A 112 -3.53 4.56 1.99
C LEU A 112 -3.96 4.38 0.54
N THR A 113 -4.68 5.35 0.01
CA THR A 113 -5.06 5.36 -1.40
C THR A 113 -4.01 6.13 -2.20
N LEU A 114 -3.54 5.54 -3.30
CA LEU A 114 -2.67 6.19 -4.28
C LEU A 114 -3.52 7.04 -5.23
N ARG A 115 -3.26 8.34 -5.30
CA ARG A 115 -4.00 9.28 -6.16
C ARG A 115 -3.11 10.06 -7.09
#